data_15a6c9a53866336fa758a5177dee0e47
#
_entry.id   15a6c9a53866336fa758a5177dee0e47
#
_cell.length_a   1.000
_cell.length_b   1.000
_cell.length_c   1.000
_cell.angle_alpha   90.00
_cell.angle_beta   90.00
_cell.angle_gamma   90.00
#
_symmetry.space_group_name_H-M   'P 1'
#
loop_
_entity.id
_entity.type
_entity.pdbx_description
1 polymer ?
#
loop_
_entity_poly.entity_id
_entity_poly.type
_entity_poly.pdbx_seq_one_letter_code
_entity_poly.pdbx_strand_id
1 'polypeptide(L)'
;MSTLGNLGKRVSVVLIPEPRTLAMFAGRDANVIDPRTGLAGVMQMTDALLRGEIVAMMGDRTFGDEHNCVPVRFLGGTIQLPITPYRLASASGVPVVLVTVPKITRRGYELRLNQVIEVPPGLGRVAENYAPYAQKFADGLEEFVRKYPWQFYNFYDLWLSPGNAQ
;
A
#
# COMPACT_ATOMS: atom_id res chain seq x y z
N MET A 1 7.59 -21.45 -0.04
CA MET A 1 6.15 -21.52 0.27
C MET A 1 5.65 -20.09 0.48
N SER A 2 4.59 -19.68 -0.21
CA SER A 2 4.06 -18.31 -0.08
C SER A 2 3.22 -18.24 1.19
N THR A 3 3.62 -17.40 2.14
CA THR A 3 2.94 -17.22 3.43
C THR A 3 1.49 -16.74 3.26
N LEU A 4 1.19 -16.02 2.18
CA LEU A 4 -0.15 -15.52 1.87
C LEU A 4 -1.13 -16.62 1.47
N GLY A 5 -0.66 -17.73 0.84
CA GLY A 5 -1.51 -18.87 0.50
C GLY A 5 -2.08 -19.64 1.71
N ASN A 6 -1.52 -19.43 2.90
CA ASN A 6 -1.99 -20.08 4.13
C ASN A 6 -3.13 -19.32 4.82
N LEU A 7 -3.52 -18.15 4.34
CA LEU A 7 -4.62 -17.36 4.93
C LEU A 7 -6.00 -17.86 4.53
N GLY A 8 -6.11 -18.86 3.66
CA GLY A 8 -7.39 -19.40 3.19
C GLY A 8 -8.24 -18.41 2.38
N LYS A 9 -7.64 -17.28 1.96
CA LYS A 9 -8.29 -16.25 1.14
C LYS A 9 -7.51 -16.01 -0.14
N ARG A 10 -8.23 -15.74 -1.22
CA ARG A 10 -7.63 -15.30 -2.47
C ARG A 10 -6.98 -13.92 -2.30
N VAL A 11 -5.86 -13.70 -2.98
CA VAL A 11 -5.11 -12.43 -2.94
C VAL A 11 -5.11 -11.80 -4.32
N SER A 12 -5.60 -10.56 -4.41
CA SER A 12 -5.45 -9.69 -5.57
C SER A 12 -4.29 -8.73 -5.34
N VAL A 13 -3.27 -8.76 -6.20
CA VAL A 13 -2.05 -7.96 -6.04
C VAL A 13 -2.06 -6.81 -7.04
N VAL A 14 -1.93 -5.59 -6.54
CA VAL A 14 -1.86 -4.37 -7.36
C VAL A 14 -0.41 -4.09 -7.71
N LEU A 15 -0.07 -4.23 -8.99
CA LEU A 15 1.28 -3.98 -9.49
C LEU A 15 1.27 -3.71 -10.99
N ILE A 16 2.32 -3.07 -11.50
CA ILE A 16 2.54 -2.93 -12.93
C ILE A 16 2.95 -4.30 -13.50
N PRO A 17 2.13 -4.90 -14.39
CA PRO A 17 2.38 -6.24 -14.91
C PRO A 17 3.54 -6.23 -15.91
N GLU A 18 4.71 -6.63 -15.45
CA GLU A 18 5.87 -6.93 -16.28
C GLU A 18 6.04 -8.44 -16.43
N PRO A 19 6.62 -8.96 -17.54
CA PRO A 19 6.77 -10.39 -17.76
C PRO A 19 7.44 -11.15 -16.59
N ARG A 20 8.48 -10.55 -15.99
CA ARG A 20 9.16 -11.11 -14.81
C ARG A 20 8.26 -11.19 -13.60
N THR A 21 7.48 -10.12 -13.37
CA THR A 21 6.58 -10.03 -12.21
C THR A 21 5.41 -11.00 -12.36
N LEU A 22 4.83 -11.09 -13.55
CA LEU A 22 3.75 -12.05 -13.84
C LEU A 22 4.21 -13.50 -13.67
N ALA A 23 5.44 -13.83 -14.08
CA ALA A 23 6.02 -15.15 -13.88
C ALA A 23 6.11 -15.56 -12.40
N MET A 24 6.25 -14.60 -11.47
CA MET A 24 6.26 -14.87 -10.03
C MET A 24 4.90 -15.33 -9.49
N PHE A 25 3.81 -15.00 -10.18
CA PHE A 25 2.44 -15.36 -9.80
C PHE A 25 1.90 -16.55 -10.61
N ALA A 26 2.62 -17.02 -11.62
CA ALA A 26 2.21 -18.17 -12.42
C ALA A 26 1.99 -19.41 -11.56
N GLY A 27 0.83 -20.06 -11.71
CA GLY A 27 0.45 -21.23 -10.93
C GLY A 27 0.05 -20.96 -9.46
N ARG A 28 -0.10 -19.69 -9.06
CA ARG A 28 -0.60 -19.30 -7.74
C ARG A 28 -2.04 -18.79 -7.85
N ASP A 29 -2.83 -18.98 -6.80
CA ASP A 29 -4.18 -18.41 -6.72
C ASP A 29 -4.10 -16.92 -6.33
N ALA A 30 -3.52 -16.13 -7.23
CA ALA A 30 -3.36 -14.70 -7.08
C ALA A 30 -3.79 -14.01 -8.38
N ASN A 31 -4.64 -12.99 -8.26
CA ASN A 31 -5.03 -12.12 -9.35
C ASN A 31 -4.09 -10.90 -9.39
N VAL A 32 -3.75 -10.42 -10.58
CA VAL A 32 -2.94 -9.20 -10.77
C VAL A 32 -3.83 -8.09 -11.31
N ILE A 33 -3.83 -6.95 -10.63
CA ILE A 33 -4.56 -5.74 -11.02
C ILE A 33 -3.55 -4.68 -11.43
N ASP A 34 -3.67 -4.17 -12.66
CA ASP A 34 -2.81 -3.09 -13.16
C ASP A 34 -3.36 -1.73 -12.70
N PRO A 35 -2.63 -0.97 -11.85
CA PRO A 35 -3.09 0.33 -11.36
C PRO A 35 -3.19 1.40 -12.47
N ARG A 36 -2.50 1.22 -13.61
CA ARG A 36 -2.53 2.16 -14.73
C ARG A 36 -3.83 2.14 -15.52
N THR A 37 -4.70 1.16 -15.29
CA THR A 37 -6.01 1.07 -15.95
C THR A 37 -7.04 2.07 -15.39
N GLY A 38 -6.64 2.94 -14.46
CA GLY A 38 -7.48 4.00 -13.91
C GLY A 38 -8.74 3.47 -13.23
N LEU A 39 -9.91 3.95 -13.65
CA LEU A 39 -11.19 3.55 -13.06
C LEU A 39 -11.43 2.03 -13.10
N ALA A 40 -11.02 1.36 -14.16
CA ALA A 40 -11.17 -0.10 -14.27
C ALA A 40 -10.37 -0.84 -13.19
N GLY A 41 -9.16 -0.39 -12.88
CA GLY A 41 -8.37 -0.93 -11.78
C GLY A 41 -9.02 -0.73 -10.41
N VAL A 42 -9.58 0.46 -10.18
CA VAL A 42 -10.32 0.76 -8.93
C VAL A 42 -11.55 -0.15 -8.80
N MET A 43 -12.29 -0.36 -9.88
CA MET A 43 -13.44 -1.28 -9.88
C MET A 43 -13.01 -2.72 -9.58
N GLN A 44 -11.94 -3.21 -10.20
CA GLN A 44 -11.40 -4.55 -9.93
C GLN A 44 -10.97 -4.72 -8.47
N MET A 45 -10.31 -3.71 -7.86
CA MET A 45 -9.94 -3.73 -6.45
C MET A 45 -11.17 -3.77 -5.54
N THR A 46 -12.18 -2.95 -5.85
CA THR A 46 -13.44 -2.91 -5.10
C THR A 46 -14.17 -4.25 -5.17
N ASP A 47 -14.30 -4.82 -6.37
CA ASP A 47 -14.93 -6.12 -6.56
C ASP A 47 -14.20 -7.25 -5.83
N ALA A 48 -12.86 -7.22 -5.80
CA ALA A 48 -12.08 -8.18 -5.05
C ALA A 48 -12.37 -8.08 -3.54
N LEU A 49 -12.43 -6.87 -2.98
CA LEU A 49 -12.78 -6.65 -1.58
C LEU A 49 -14.20 -7.12 -1.26
N LEU A 50 -15.17 -6.85 -2.14
CA LEU A 50 -16.56 -7.30 -1.98
C LEU A 50 -16.69 -8.84 -2.02
N ARG A 51 -15.81 -9.52 -2.75
CA ARG A 51 -15.73 -11.00 -2.72
C ARG A 51 -15.00 -11.54 -1.47
N GLY A 52 -14.54 -10.67 -0.59
CA GLY A 52 -13.79 -11.05 0.63
C GLY A 52 -12.34 -11.43 0.36
N GLU A 53 -11.79 -11.05 -0.78
CA GLU A 53 -10.37 -11.21 -1.12
C GLU A 53 -9.50 -10.21 -0.36
N ILE A 54 -8.20 -10.50 -0.29
CA ILE A 54 -7.19 -9.54 0.18
C ILE A 54 -6.67 -8.77 -1.02
N VAL A 55 -6.75 -7.44 -0.98
CA VAL A 55 -6.09 -6.58 -1.98
C VAL A 55 -4.76 -6.11 -1.42
N ALA A 56 -3.66 -6.59 -2.00
CA ALA A 56 -2.30 -6.24 -1.60
C ALA A 56 -1.72 -5.19 -2.56
N MET A 57 -1.22 -4.09 -2.02
CA MET A 57 -0.61 -3.01 -2.79
C MET A 57 0.56 -2.38 -2.04
N MET A 58 1.44 -1.67 -2.77
CA MET A 58 2.48 -0.85 -2.17
C MET A 58 1.85 0.45 -1.66
N GLY A 59 1.91 0.69 -0.36
CA GLY A 59 1.29 1.85 0.27
C GLY A 59 2.10 3.14 0.15
N ASP A 60 3.35 3.04 -0.29
CA ASP A 60 4.31 4.15 -0.44
C ASP A 60 4.53 4.58 -1.89
N ARG A 61 3.79 4.01 -2.86
CA ARG A 61 3.97 4.28 -4.30
C ARG A 61 2.76 4.99 -4.90
N THR A 62 3.00 6.08 -5.60
CA THR A 62 1.96 6.93 -6.20
C THR A 62 1.55 6.49 -7.60
N PHE A 63 2.30 5.63 -8.27
CA PHE A 63 2.08 5.20 -9.66
C PHE A 63 1.84 6.35 -10.66
N GLY A 64 2.38 7.55 -10.36
CA GLY A 64 2.26 8.73 -11.22
C GLY A 64 0.98 9.55 -11.03
N ASP A 65 0.12 9.21 -10.07
CA ASP A 65 -1.09 9.97 -9.74
C ASP A 65 -0.86 10.81 -8.46
N GLU A 66 -0.24 11.97 -8.63
CA GLU A 66 0.04 12.90 -7.53
C GLU A 66 -1.23 13.57 -6.98
N HIS A 67 -2.31 13.63 -7.76
CA HIS A 67 -3.60 14.21 -7.32
C HIS A 67 -4.34 13.35 -6.29
N ASN A 68 -3.99 12.07 -6.17
CA ASN A 68 -4.56 11.16 -5.19
C ASN A 68 -3.59 10.88 -4.04
N CYS A 69 -2.89 11.92 -3.59
CA CYS A 69 -1.93 11.84 -2.50
C CYS A 69 -2.25 12.89 -1.42
N VAL A 70 -1.73 12.66 -0.23
CA VAL A 70 -1.77 13.62 0.87
C VAL A 70 -0.39 13.76 1.50
N PRO A 71 -0.02 14.97 1.97
CA PRO A 71 1.22 15.17 2.68
C PRO A 71 1.13 14.54 4.07
N VAL A 72 2.20 13.84 4.47
CA VAL A 72 2.36 13.24 5.81
C VAL A 72 3.77 13.48 6.31
N ARG A 73 3.93 13.49 7.63
CA ARG A 73 5.25 13.58 8.26
C ARG A 73 5.93 12.21 8.24
N PHE A 74 7.22 12.19 7.94
CA PHE A 74 8.03 10.98 7.89
C PHE A 74 9.51 11.31 8.10
N LEU A 75 10.17 10.71 9.08
CA LEU A 75 11.60 10.90 9.43
C LEU A 75 12.03 12.38 9.54
N GLY A 76 11.17 13.25 10.07
CA GLY A 76 11.45 14.68 10.27
C GLY A 76 11.17 15.56 9.06
N GLY A 77 10.78 15.01 7.90
CA GLY A 77 10.36 15.73 6.71
C GLY A 77 8.89 15.47 6.36
N THR A 78 8.48 15.91 5.18
CA THR A 78 7.14 15.69 4.62
C THR A 78 7.27 14.90 3.33
N ILE A 79 6.42 13.87 3.17
CA ILE A 79 6.31 13.05 1.95
C ILE A 79 4.87 13.00 1.47
N GLN A 80 4.66 12.61 0.21
CA GLN A 80 3.33 12.34 -0.33
C GLN A 80 3.01 10.85 -0.26
N LEU A 81 1.87 10.51 0.33
CA LEU A 81 1.36 9.13 0.32
C LEU A 81 0.04 9.02 -0.44
N PRO A 82 -0.16 7.92 -1.18
CA PRO A 82 -1.41 7.69 -1.92
C PRO A 82 -2.58 7.45 -0.96
N ILE A 83 -3.75 7.99 -1.30
CA ILE A 83 -4.98 7.81 -0.53
C ILE A 83 -5.85 6.65 -1.01
N THR A 84 -5.50 6.01 -2.11
CA THR A 84 -6.26 4.90 -2.72
C THR A 84 -6.57 3.77 -1.72
N PRO A 85 -5.63 3.28 -0.88
CA PRO A 85 -5.93 2.24 0.10
C PRO A 85 -7.04 2.65 1.08
N TYR A 86 -7.02 3.89 1.53
CA TYR A 86 -7.98 4.41 2.52
C TYR A 86 -9.34 4.73 1.88
N ARG A 87 -9.37 5.19 0.62
CA ARG A 87 -10.62 5.33 -0.15
C ARG A 87 -11.32 3.99 -0.34
N LEU A 88 -10.57 2.97 -0.72
CA LEU A 88 -11.09 1.61 -0.85
C LEU A 88 -11.63 1.09 0.49
N ALA A 89 -10.88 1.29 1.57
CA ALA A 89 -11.28 0.91 2.92
C ALA A 89 -12.58 1.61 3.34
N SER A 90 -12.66 2.95 3.15
CA SER A 90 -13.87 3.74 3.47
C SER A 90 -15.09 3.32 2.65
N ALA A 91 -14.89 2.91 1.38
CA ALA A 91 -15.97 2.49 0.50
C ALA A 91 -16.44 1.06 0.78
N SER A 92 -15.55 0.16 1.17
CA SER A 92 -15.84 -1.28 1.35
C SER A 92 -16.03 -1.70 2.81
N GLY A 93 -15.71 -0.83 3.77
CA GLY A 93 -15.81 -1.13 5.20
C GLY A 93 -14.76 -2.14 5.70
N VAL A 94 -13.66 -2.34 4.96
CA VAL A 94 -12.56 -3.22 5.37
C VAL A 94 -11.39 -2.41 5.91
N PRO A 95 -10.60 -2.93 6.87
CA PRO A 95 -9.43 -2.22 7.39
C PRO A 95 -8.25 -2.22 6.40
N VAL A 96 -7.37 -1.23 6.52
CA VAL A 96 -6.04 -1.28 5.92
C VAL A 96 -5.06 -1.89 6.90
N VAL A 97 -4.29 -2.88 6.47
CA VAL A 97 -3.29 -3.54 7.31
C VAL A 97 -1.89 -3.21 6.77
N LEU A 98 -1.08 -2.57 7.59
CA LEU A 98 0.34 -2.36 7.30
C LEU A 98 1.12 -3.64 7.56
N VAL A 99 1.73 -4.16 6.51
CA VAL A 99 2.57 -5.35 6.57
C VAL A 99 3.98 -4.98 6.15
N THR A 100 4.96 -5.36 6.93
CA THR A 100 6.38 -5.27 6.57
C THR A 100 7.01 -6.65 6.49
N VAL A 101 8.05 -6.78 5.67
CA VAL A 101 8.72 -8.07 5.44
C VAL A 101 10.25 -7.90 5.58
N PRO A 102 10.75 -7.66 6.81
CA PRO A 102 12.19 -7.53 7.02
C PRO A 102 12.92 -8.84 6.70
N LYS A 103 14.08 -8.70 6.09
CA LYS A 103 15.05 -9.78 5.96
C LYS A 103 15.80 -9.92 7.29
N ILE A 104 15.58 -11.02 7.99
CA ILE A 104 16.13 -11.25 9.33
C ILE A 104 17.34 -12.17 9.33
N THR A 105 17.53 -12.95 8.26
CA THR A 105 18.71 -13.79 8.06
C THR A 105 19.17 -13.70 6.60
N ARG A 106 20.31 -14.31 6.28
CA ARG A 106 20.82 -14.33 4.90
C ARG A 106 19.81 -14.88 3.88
N ARG A 107 18.91 -15.81 4.29
CA ARG A 107 17.90 -16.45 3.43
C ARG A 107 16.47 -16.35 3.98
N GLY A 108 16.28 -15.68 5.11
CA GLY A 108 14.99 -15.63 5.81
C GLY A 108 14.37 -14.25 5.85
N TYR A 109 13.10 -14.21 5.55
CA TYR A 109 12.23 -13.04 5.69
C TYR A 109 11.15 -13.35 6.71
N GLU A 110 10.72 -12.33 7.44
CA GLU A 110 9.62 -12.45 8.41
C GLU A 110 8.50 -11.49 8.01
N LEU A 111 7.30 -12.02 7.81
CA LEU A 111 6.13 -11.19 7.58
C LEU A 111 5.60 -10.71 8.93
N ARG A 112 5.50 -9.38 9.08
CA ARG A 112 5.00 -8.73 10.30
C ARG A 112 3.77 -7.90 9.99
N LEU A 113 2.71 -8.14 10.75
CA LEU A 113 1.56 -7.26 10.81
C LEU A 113 1.90 -6.14 11.79
N ASN A 114 2.15 -4.95 11.26
CA ASN A 114 2.59 -3.82 12.09
C ASN A 114 1.41 -3.06 12.68
N GLN A 115 0.38 -2.80 11.88
CA GLN A 115 -0.73 -1.96 12.29
C GLN A 115 -2.00 -2.28 11.51
N VAL A 116 -3.13 -2.18 12.19
CA VAL A 116 -4.47 -2.19 11.59
C VAL A 116 -5.00 -0.75 11.62
N ILE A 117 -5.37 -0.22 10.47
CA ILE A 117 -5.88 1.14 10.29
C ILE A 117 -7.35 1.05 9.91
N GLU A 118 -8.21 1.33 10.87
CA GLU A 118 -9.66 1.43 10.66
C GLU A 118 -9.97 2.77 10.00
N VAL A 119 -10.66 2.73 8.86
CA VAL A 119 -11.09 3.92 8.11
C VAL A 119 -12.61 3.99 8.13
N PRO A 120 -13.21 5.06 8.66
CA PRO A 120 -14.67 5.20 8.71
C PRO A 120 -15.28 5.19 7.31
N PRO A 121 -16.49 4.66 7.17
CA PRO A 121 -17.23 4.75 5.91
C PRO A 121 -17.62 6.19 5.59
N GLY A 122 -17.78 6.49 4.30
CA GLY A 122 -18.39 7.73 3.85
C GLY A 122 -17.52 8.99 3.94
N LEU A 123 -16.19 8.88 4.00
CA LEU A 123 -15.27 10.04 4.02
C LEU A 123 -15.31 10.91 2.76
N GLY A 124 -15.93 10.40 1.68
CA GLY A 124 -16.17 11.17 0.47
C GLY A 124 -14.94 11.27 -0.45
N ARG A 125 -14.88 12.36 -1.24
CA ARG A 125 -13.87 12.53 -2.29
C ARG A 125 -12.71 13.44 -1.89
N VAL A 126 -12.84 14.19 -0.80
CA VAL A 126 -11.84 15.16 -0.33
C VAL A 126 -10.60 14.40 0.14
N ALA A 127 -9.45 14.68 -0.45
CA ALA A 127 -8.22 13.94 -0.19
C ALA A 127 -7.73 14.11 1.26
N GLU A 128 -7.87 15.32 1.79
CA GLU A 128 -7.44 15.71 3.13
C GLU A 128 -8.13 14.89 4.23
N ASN A 129 -9.36 14.41 3.98
CA ASN A 129 -10.07 13.54 4.93
C ASN A 129 -9.33 12.22 5.20
N TYR A 130 -8.44 11.83 4.31
CA TYR A 130 -7.64 10.59 4.41
C TYR A 130 -6.28 10.79 5.05
N ALA A 131 -5.82 12.04 5.22
CA ALA A 131 -4.51 12.36 5.78
C ALA A 131 -4.24 11.72 7.16
N PRO A 132 -5.21 11.68 8.12
CA PRO A 132 -4.95 11.03 9.41
C PRO A 132 -4.65 9.53 9.31
N TYR A 133 -5.22 8.85 8.31
CA TYR A 133 -5.00 7.41 8.09
C TYR A 133 -3.68 7.15 7.35
N ALA A 134 -3.35 8.00 6.38
CA ALA A 134 -2.06 8.00 5.72
C ALA A 134 -0.92 8.31 6.72
N GLN A 135 -1.14 9.21 7.69
CA GLN A 135 -0.17 9.48 8.75
C GLN A 135 0.08 8.24 9.62
N LYS A 136 -0.97 7.51 10.01
CA LYS A 136 -0.78 6.25 10.77
C LYS A 136 0.09 5.24 10.02
N PHE A 137 -0.10 5.14 8.69
CA PHE A 137 0.75 4.29 7.86
C PHE A 137 2.20 4.79 7.85
N ALA A 138 2.41 6.10 7.70
CA ALA A 138 3.73 6.72 7.73
C ALA A 138 4.45 6.47 9.08
N ASP A 139 3.73 6.58 10.19
CA ASP A 139 4.25 6.33 11.53
C ASP A 139 4.76 4.88 11.66
N GLY A 140 3.96 3.91 11.23
CA GLY A 140 4.35 2.49 11.25
C GLY A 140 5.49 2.16 10.26
N LEU A 141 5.53 2.84 9.11
CA LEU A 141 6.65 2.74 8.17
C LEU A 141 7.93 3.36 8.76
N GLU A 142 7.82 4.49 9.47
CA GLU A 142 8.94 5.13 10.16
C GLU A 142 9.54 4.21 11.23
N GLU A 143 8.72 3.53 12.03
CA GLU A 143 9.18 2.53 13.00
C GLU A 143 10.00 1.42 12.32
N PHE A 144 9.50 0.93 11.17
CA PHE A 144 10.23 -0.07 10.38
C PHE A 144 11.57 0.47 9.89
N VAL A 145 11.60 1.68 9.32
CA VAL A 145 12.82 2.27 8.75
C VAL A 145 13.85 2.57 9.84
N ARG A 146 13.42 3.06 11.00
CA ARG A 146 14.32 3.28 12.15
C ARG A 146 14.96 1.99 12.64
N LYS A 147 14.21 0.87 12.60
CA LYS A 147 14.70 -0.45 13.01
C LYS A 147 15.57 -1.12 11.95
N TYR A 148 15.25 -0.91 10.66
CA TYR A 148 15.90 -1.57 9.52
C TYR A 148 16.29 -0.55 8.42
N PRO A 149 17.13 0.45 8.70
CA PRO A 149 17.38 1.57 7.78
C PRO A 149 17.93 1.12 6.42
N TRP A 150 18.71 0.04 6.40
CA TRP A 150 19.30 -0.52 5.18
C TRP A 150 18.32 -1.35 4.33
N GLN A 151 17.05 -1.46 4.76
CA GLN A 151 16.02 -2.24 4.06
C GLN A 151 14.87 -1.39 3.52
N PHE A 152 15.02 -0.08 3.51
CA PHE A 152 13.97 0.81 3.00
C PHE A 152 13.98 0.89 1.46
N TYR A 153 15.10 0.70 0.81
CA TYR A 153 15.27 0.61 -0.65
C TYR A 153 14.62 1.74 -1.48
N ASN A 154 14.53 2.93 -0.93
CA ASN A 154 14.11 4.13 -1.65
C ASN A 154 15.32 4.84 -2.23
N PHE A 155 15.42 4.88 -3.57
CA PHE A 155 16.56 5.45 -4.30
C PHE A 155 16.16 6.68 -5.13
N TYR A 156 15.11 7.37 -4.74
CA TYR A 156 14.65 8.63 -5.34
C TYR A 156 14.40 9.66 -4.23
N ASP A 157 14.29 10.93 -4.61
CA ASP A 157 13.94 11.98 -3.67
C ASP A 157 12.48 11.80 -3.23
N LEU A 158 12.32 11.38 -1.99
CA LEU A 158 11.03 11.12 -1.37
C LEU A 158 10.42 12.39 -0.76
N TRP A 159 11.28 13.38 -0.47
CA TRP A 159 10.91 14.54 0.30
C TRP A 159 10.24 15.59 -0.57
N LEU A 160 9.21 16.24 -0.04
CA LEU A 160 8.70 17.46 -0.63
C LEU A 160 9.72 18.58 -0.40
N SER A 161 10.26 19.12 -1.47
CA SER A 161 11.07 20.34 -1.41
C SER A 161 10.23 21.51 -0.90
N PRO A 162 10.78 22.43 -0.06
CA PRO A 162 10.02 23.54 0.49
C PRO A 162 9.36 24.49 -0.53
N GLY A 163 9.59 24.30 -1.81
CA GLY A 163 9.05 25.09 -2.93
C GLY A 163 7.91 24.45 -3.73
N ASN A 164 7.57 23.18 -3.51
CA ASN A 164 6.55 22.45 -4.27
C ASN A 164 5.25 22.17 -3.48
N ALA A 165 5.04 22.83 -2.38
CA ALA A 165 3.76 22.85 -1.68
C ALA A 165 2.85 23.93 -2.32
N GLN A 166 2.23 23.64 -3.46
CA GLN A 166 1.12 24.41 -4.02
C GLN A 166 -0.12 23.51 -4.11
#